data_0f2b3eb56fbe0e4beaf32e86aa8e39b9
#
_entry.id   0f2b3eb56fbe0e4beaf32e86aa8e39b9
#
_cell.length_a   1.000
_cell.length_b   1.000
_cell.length_c   1.000
_cell.angle_alpha   90.00
_cell.angle_beta   90.00
_cell.angle_gamma   90.00
#
_symmetry.space_group_name_H-M   'P 1'
#
loop_
_entity.id
_entity.type
_entity.pdbx_description
1 polymer ?
#
loop_
_entity_poly.entity_id
_entity_poly.type
_entity_poly.pdbx_seq_one_letter_code
_entity_poly.pdbx_strand_id
1 'polypeptide(L)'
;MKRLGIDIGSTTVKVAVIDEQHNILFSDYQRHFAKIQETLSSLLKKAKDQIGEMTFAPTVTGSGGLSISSYLDIPFCQEVVCVSSALQDYAPQTDVAIELGGEDAKIIYFTNGIDQRMNGVCAGGTGSFIDQMASLLQTDAGEIGRASC
;
A
#
# COMPACT_ATOMS: atom_id res chain seq x y z
N MET A 1 -6.52 4.65 -21.14
CA MET A 1 -5.87 3.37 -20.78
C MET A 1 -5.88 3.25 -19.26
N LYS A 2 -6.35 2.14 -18.69
CA LYS A 2 -6.42 1.94 -17.23
C LYS A 2 -5.02 1.82 -16.63
N ARG A 3 -4.87 2.21 -15.36
CA ARG A 3 -3.60 2.13 -14.62
C ARG A 3 -3.70 1.03 -13.55
N LEU A 4 -2.63 0.24 -13.43
CA LEU A 4 -2.50 -0.83 -12.44
C LEU A 4 -1.37 -0.46 -11.48
N GLY A 5 -1.71 -0.22 -10.22
CA GLY A 5 -0.75 -0.03 -9.13
C GLY A 5 -0.52 -1.34 -8.38
N ILE A 6 0.75 -1.67 -8.13
CA ILE A 6 1.18 -2.83 -7.35
C ILE A 6 2.09 -2.32 -6.23
N ASP A 7 1.67 -2.49 -4.98
CA ASP A 7 2.47 -2.15 -3.81
C ASP A 7 2.92 -3.44 -3.10
N ILE A 8 4.24 -3.63 -3.02
CA ILE A 8 4.84 -4.78 -2.35
C ILE A 8 5.56 -4.29 -1.09
N GLY A 9 4.83 -4.31 0.00
CA GLY A 9 5.37 -3.97 1.32
C GLY A 9 6.10 -5.14 1.98
N SER A 10 6.61 -4.92 3.19
CA SER A 10 7.31 -5.93 3.99
C SER A 10 6.41 -7.11 4.40
N THR A 11 5.11 -6.88 4.58
CA THR A 11 4.15 -7.89 5.06
C THR A 11 3.00 -8.16 4.11
N THR A 12 2.67 -7.22 3.21
CA THR A 12 1.49 -7.27 2.36
C THR A 12 1.80 -6.96 0.90
N VAL A 13 1.01 -7.54 0.00
CA VAL A 13 0.90 -7.12 -1.40
C VAL A 13 -0.46 -6.45 -1.57
N LYS A 14 -0.48 -5.29 -2.23
CA LYS A 14 -1.70 -4.55 -2.56
C LYS A 14 -1.77 -4.34 -4.07
N VAL A 15 -2.97 -4.39 -4.61
CA VAL A 15 -3.24 -4.14 -6.03
C VAL A 15 -4.40 -3.17 -6.15
N ALA A 16 -4.24 -2.15 -6.95
CA ALA A 16 -5.30 -1.20 -7.29
C ALA A 16 -5.36 -0.98 -8.80
N VAL A 17 -6.57 -0.87 -9.33
CA VAL A 17 -6.83 -0.51 -10.73
C VAL A 17 -7.70 0.72 -10.76
N ILE A 18 -7.27 1.73 -11.51
CA ILE A 18 -8.03 2.97 -11.72
C ILE A 18 -8.28 3.22 -13.21
N ASP A 19 -9.37 3.93 -13.51
CA ASP A 19 -9.66 4.42 -14.85
C ASP A 19 -8.95 5.75 -15.17
N GLU A 20 -9.24 6.34 -16.31
CA GLU A 20 -8.64 7.61 -16.75
C GLU A 20 -9.17 8.82 -15.95
N GLN A 21 -10.29 8.69 -15.28
CA GLN A 21 -10.88 9.67 -14.38
C GLN A 21 -10.48 9.48 -12.92
N HIS A 22 -9.51 8.58 -12.64
CA HIS A 22 -9.01 8.20 -11.33
C HIS A 22 -10.05 7.50 -10.43
N ASN A 23 -11.15 6.97 -11.00
CA ASN A 23 -12.06 6.13 -10.23
C ASN A 23 -11.43 4.77 -9.95
N ILE A 24 -11.57 4.28 -8.72
CA ILE A 24 -11.07 2.96 -8.32
C ILE A 24 -12.02 1.90 -8.87
N LEU A 25 -11.53 1.06 -9.78
CA LEU A 25 -12.27 -0.06 -10.36
C LEU A 25 -12.08 -1.35 -9.57
N PHE A 26 -10.92 -1.49 -8.93
CA PHE A 26 -10.55 -2.62 -8.09
C PHE A 26 -9.51 -2.16 -7.07
N SER A 27 -9.63 -2.63 -5.84
CA SER A 27 -8.57 -2.55 -4.84
C SER A 27 -8.70 -3.72 -3.88
N ASP A 28 -7.59 -4.40 -3.62
CA ASP A 28 -7.51 -5.48 -2.63
C ASP A 28 -6.07 -5.60 -2.12
N TYR A 29 -5.90 -6.18 -0.93
CA TYR A 29 -4.60 -6.47 -0.36
C TYR A 29 -4.61 -7.80 0.39
N GLN A 30 -3.44 -8.44 0.45
CA GLN A 30 -3.27 -9.70 1.16
C GLN A 30 -1.89 -9.75 1.83
N ARG A 31 -1.81 -10.42 2.99
CA ARG A 31 -0.53 -10.79 3.59
C ARG A 31 0.15 -11.85 2.73
N HIS A 32 1.44 -11.65 2.45
CA HIS A 32 2.16 -12.57 1.56
C HIS A 32 2.88 -13.70 2.29
N PHE A 33 3.15 -13.60 3.59
CA PHE A 33 3.86 -14.64 4.35
C PHE A 33 5.09 -15.19 3.62
N ALA A 34 5.91 -14.28 3.07
CA ALA A 34 7.06 -14.56 2.19
C ALA A 34 6.73 -15.19 0.81
N LYS A 35 5.43 -15.33 0.45
CA LYS A 35 4.97 -15.89 -0.84
C LYS A 35 4.46 -14.77 -1.76
N ILE A 36 5.33 -13.81 -2.07
CA ILE A 36 4.96 -12.58 -2.80
C ILE A 36 4.38 -12.90 -4.18
N GLN A 37 5.01 -13.79 -4.95
CA GLN A 37 4.57 -14.12 -6.31
C GLN A 37 3.19 -14.79 -6.34
N GLU A 38 2.95 -15.74 -5.43
CA GLU A 38 1.66 -16.42 -5.31
C GLU A 38 0.55 -15.44 -4.92
N THR A 39 0.84 -14.56 -3.94
CA THR A 39 -0.10 -13.55 -3.46
C THR A 39 -0.43 -12.52 -4.54
N LEU A 40 0.58 -12.02 -5.25
CA LEU A 40 0.39 -11.10 -6.37
C LEU A 40 -0.44 -11.75 -7.49
N SER A 41 -0.12 -13.00 -7.85
CA SER A 41 -0.88 -13.75 -8.86
C SER A 41 -2.35 -13.92 -8.47
N SER A 42 -2.62 -14.20 -7.19
CA SER A 42 -3.98 -14.31 -6.65
C SER A 42 -4.75 -12.98 -6.78
N LEU A 43 -4.13 -11.87 -6.39
CA LEU A 43 -4.76 -10.54 -6.48
C LEU A 43 -5.02 -10.12 -7.93
N LEU A 44 -4.09 -10.37 -8.84
CA LEU A 44 -4.26 -10.08 -10.27
C LEU A 44 -5.37 -10.92 -10.90
N LYS A 45 -5.52 -12.18 -10.50
CA LYS A 45 -6.66 -13.02 -10.94
C LYS A 45 -7.99 -12.44 -10.45
N LYS A 46 -8.10 -12.08 -9.19
CA LYS A 46 -9.31 -11.41 -8.66
C LYS A 46 -9.64 -10.14 -9.43
N ALA A 47 -8.63 -9.30 -9.70
CA ALA A 47 -8.83 -8.09 -10.51
C ALA A 47 -9.35 -8.43 -11.90
N LYS A 48 -8.76 -9.42 -12.58
CA LYS A 48 -9.22 -9.89 -13.91
C LYS A 48 -10.66 -10.42 -13.85
N ASP A 49 -11.01 -11.21 -12.85
CA ASP A 49 -12.35 -11.79 -12.71
C ASP A 49 -13.40 -10.69 -12.47
N GLN A 50 -13.06 -9.63 -11.74
CA GLN A 50 -13.98 -8.52 -11.45
C GLN A 50 -14.10 -7.53 -12.61
N ILE A 51 -13.01 -7.20 -13.30
CA ILE A 51 -12.97 -6.11 -14.29
C ILE A 51 -13.00 -6.63 -15.74
N GLY A 52 -12.66 -7.91 -15.95
CA GLY A 52 -12.51 -8.52 -17.26
C GLY A 52 -11.12 -8.29 -17.89
N GLU A 53 -10.98 -8.68 -19.16
CA GLU A 53 -9.73 -8.49 -19.89
C GLU A 53 -9.58 -7.05 -20.36
N MET A 54 -8.40 -6.47 -20.14
CA MET A 54 -8.10 -5.11 -20.55
C MET A 54 -6.59 -4.82 -20.57
N THR A 55 -6.23 -3.74 -21.24
CA THR A 55 -4.85 -3.25 -21.29
C THR A 55 -4.61 -2.28 -20.12
N PHE A 56 -3.52 -2.52 -19.40
CA PHE A 56 -3.08 -1.70 -18.27
C PHE A 56 -1.74 -1.03 -18.54
N ALA A 57 -1.52 0.12 -17.91
CA ALA A 57 -0.20 0.66 -17.65
C ALA A 57 0.18 0.32 -16.18
N PRO A 58 1.04 -0.67 -15.95
CA PRO A 58 1.43 -1.08 -14.62
C PRO A 58 2.50 -0.17 -14.04
N THR A 59 2.47 0.01 -12.71
CA THR A 59 3.55 0.65 -11.93
C THR A 59 3.68 -0.11 -10.61
N VAL A 60 4.93 -0.31 -10.18
CA VAL A 60 5.24 -1.00 -8.92
C VAL A 60 5.78 0.00 -7.90
N THR A 61 5.41 -0.19 -6.64
CA THR A 61 5.93 0.55 -5.48
C THR A 61 6.15 -0.42 -4.30
N GLY A 62 6.55 0.12 -3.16
CA GLY A 62 6.77 -0.65 -1.93
C GLY A 62 8.21 -1.11 -1.74
N SER A 63 8.59 -1.35 -0.49
CA SER A 63 9.97 -1.72 -0.11
C SER A 63 10.45 -3.02 -0.78
N GLY A 64 9.55 -3.97 -1.05
CA GLY A 64 9.83 -5.22 -1.79
C GLY A 64 9.64 -5.11 -3.31
N GLY A 65 9.18 -3.96 -3.82
CA GLY A 65 8.74 -3.80 -5.21
C GLY A 65 9.87 -3.73 -6.24
N LEU A 66 11.06 -3.27 -5.85
CA LEU A 66 12.16 -3.01 -6.80
C LEU A 66 12.60 -4.27 -7.57
N SER A 67 12.66 -5.42 -6.89
CA SER A 67 13.04 -6.69 -7.53
C SER A 67 11.99 -7.15 -8.56
N ILE A 68 10.71 -6.98 -8.24
CA ILE A 68 9.60 -7.34 -9.14
C ILE A 68 9.54 -6.38 -10.34
N SER A 69 9.71 -5.08 -10.11
CA SER A 69 9.83 -4.07 -11.14
C SER A 69 10.91 -4.42 -12.16
N SER A 70 12.11 -4.75 -11.68
CA SER A 70 13.23 -5.14 -12.54
C SER A 70 12.99 -6.46 -13.27
N TYR A 71 12.38 -7.45 -12.60
CA TYR A 71 12.12 -8.77 -13.19
C TYR A 71 11.06 -8.73 -14.30
N LEU A 72 10.02 -7.90 -14.12
CA LEU A 72 8.91 -7.77 -15.06
C LEU A 72 9.08 -6.63 -16.08
N ASP A 73 10.18 -5.88 -15.99
CA ASP A 73 10.41 -4.65 -16.80
C ASP A 73 9.24 -3.64 -16.67
N ILE A 74 8.79 -3.41 -15.44
CA ILE A 74 7.69 -2.50 -15.10
C ILE A 74 8.27 -1.29 -14.35
N PRO A 75 7.79 -0.05 -14.62
CA PRO A 75 8.23 1.14 -13.91
C PRO A 75 8.08 1.03 -12.38
N PHE A 76 9.11 1.44 -11.64
CA PHE A 76 9.07 1.59 -10.19
C PHE A 76 8.85 3.05 -9.79
N CYS A 77 7.99 3.27 -8.81
CA CYS A 77 7.75 4.58 -8.21
C CYS A 77 7.99 4.51 -6.70
N GLN A 78 8.66 5.50 -6.13
CA GLN A 78 8.88 5.55 -4.69
C GLN A 78 7.56 5.80 -3.94
N GLU A 79 7.40 5.18 -2.76
CA GLU A 79 6.17 5.26 -1.95
C GLU A 79 5.75 6.70 -1.68
N VAL A 80 6.69 7.56 -1.25
CA VAL A 80 6.40 8.98 -0.97
C VAL A 80 5.84 9.72 -2.18
N VAL A 81 6.31 9.39 -3.38
CA VAL A 81 5.82 9.99 -4.63
C VAL A 81 4.40 9.48 -4.92
N CYS A 82 4.15 8.19 -4.74
CA CYS A 82 2.82 7.61 -4.92
C CYS A 82 1.79 8.21 -3.96
N VAL A 83 2.13 8.29 -2.66
CA VAL A 83 1.26 8.89 -1.64
C VAL A 83 0.99 10.36 -1.94
N SER A 84 2.03 11.13 -2.28
CA SER A 84 1.89 12.54 -2.61
C SER A 84 0.99 12.77 -3.82
N SER A 85 1.16 11.98 -4.88
CA SER A 85 0.32 12.06 -6.09
C SER A 85 -1.14 11.71 -5.77
N ALA A 86 -1.37 10.65 -5.00
CA ALA A 86 -2.72 10.26 -4.61
C ALA A 86 -3.42 11.34 -3.76
N LEU A 87 -2.70 11.96 -2.82
CA LEU A 87 -3.27 13.02 -1.98
C LEU A 87 -3.55 14.30 -2.77
N GLN A 88 -2.73 14.65 -3.75
CA GLN A 88 -3.02 15.76 -4.65
C GLN A 88 -4.33 15.56 -5.42
N ASP A 89 -4.63 14.33 -5.83
CA ASP A 89 -5.85 14.01 -6.57
C ASP A 89 -7.09 13.88 -5.66
N TYR A 90 -6.96 13.17 -4.53
CA TYR A 90 -8.12 12.80 -3.70
C TYR A 90 -8.32 13.66 -2.46
N ALA A 91 -7.27 14.31 -1.97
CA ALA A 91 -7.29 15.14 -0.76
C ALA A 91 -6.32 16.34 -0.86
N PRO A 92 -6.49 17.26 -1.81
CA PRO A 92 -5.53 18.34 -2.11
C PRO A 92 -5.33 19.34 -0.96
N GLN A 93 -6.18 19.32 0.06
CA GLN A 93 -6.07 20.17 1.26
C GLN A 93 -5.22 19.54 2.37
N THR A 94 -4.54 18.39 2.11
CA THR A 94 -3.75 17.69 3.11
C THR A 94 -2.43 18.39 3.35
N ASP A 95 -2.18 18.82 4.57
CA ASP A 95 -0.89 19.40 5.00
C ASP A 95 0.08 18.30 5.49
N VAL A 96 -0.43 17.23 6.08
CA VAL A 96 0.37 16.14 6.67
C VAL A 96 -0.30 14.81 6.41
N ALA A 97 0.49 13.82 5.98
CA ALA A 97 0.07 12.42 5.94
C ALA A 97 0.86 11.56 6.92
N ILE A 98 0.19 10.63 7.57
CA ILE A 98 0.81 9.61 8.41
C ILE A 98 0.58 8.27 7.73
N GLU A 99 1.67 7.63 7.32
CA GLU A 99 1.67 6.29 6.74
C GLU A 99 2.10 5.28 7.82
N LEU A 100 1.27 4.28 8.07
CA LEU A 100 1.56 3.19 8.98
C LEU A 100 1.77 1.92 8.16
N GLY A 101 3.04 1.57 7.93
CA GLY A 101 3.43 0.33 7.28
C GLY A 101 3.41 -0.86 8.24
N GLY A 102 3.78 -2.04 7.74
CA GLY A 102 3.92 -3.25 8.56
C GLY A 102 5.05 -3.13 9.58
N GLU A 103 6.17 -2.54 9.20
CA GLU A 103 7.40 -2.45 10.00
C GLU A 103 7.89 -1.03 10.23
N ASP A 104 7.40 -0.06 9.47
CA ASP A 104 7.77 1.35 9.57
C ASP A 104 6.55 2.26 9.71
N ALA A 105 6.78 3.47 10.19
CA ALA A 105 5.82 4.56 10.21
C ALA A 105 6.48 5.81 9.63
N LYS A 106 5.78 6.51 8.76
CA LYS A 106 6.28 7.71 8.08
C LYS A 106 5.32 8.87 8.31
N ILE A 107 5.87 10.07 8.50
CA ILE A 107 5.13 11.32 8.45
C ILE A 107 5.63 12.08 7.22
N ILE A 108 4.69 12.52 6.38
CA ILE A 108 4.97 13.27 5.16
C ILE A 108 4.32 14.64 5.31
N TYR A 109 5.11 15.69 5.22
CA TYR A 109 4.65 17.08 5.25
C TYR A 109 4.60 17.63 3.82
N PHE A 110 3.54 18.36 3.49
CA PHE A 110 3.34 18.97 2.17
C PHE A 110 3.48 20.48 2.19
N THR A 111 3.67 21.09 3.35
CA THR A 111 3.84 22.53 3.52
C THR A 111 5.26 22.95 3.12
N ASN A 112 5.40 23.85 2.13
CA ASN A 112 6.70 24.33 1.60
C ASN A 112 7.58 23.27 0.92
N GLY A 113 6.96 22.25 0.32
CA GLY A 113 7.64 21.12 -0.32
C GLY A 113 7.32 19.81 0.37
N ILE A 114 7.93 18.72 -0.12
CA ILE A 114 7.74 17.40 0.48
C ILE A 114 8.90 17.13 1.44
N ASP A 115 8.61 17.03 2.75
CA ASP A 115 9.56 16.54 3.77
C ASP A 115 9.01 15.24 4.36
N GLN A 116 9.87 14.25 4.52
CA GLN A 116 9.51 12.93 5.03
C GLN A 116 10.37 12.58 6.24
N ARG A 117 9.72 12.08 7.29
CA ARG A 117 10.39 11.51 8.46
C ARG A 117 9.87 10.11 8.75
N MET A 118 10.78 9.23 9.11
CA MET A 118 10.46 7.85 9.50
C MET A 118 10.75 7.65 10.98
N ASN A 119 10.04 6.68 11.61
CA ASN A 119 10.38 6.26 12.97
C ASN A 119 11.80 5.67 13.00
N GLY A 120 12.54 5.99 14.06
CA GLY A 120 13.92 5.51 14.25
C GLY A 120 14.01 4.08 14.83
N VAL A 121 12.89 3.49 15.23
CA VAL A 121 12.81 2.17 15.86
C VAL A 121 11.84 1.31 15.07
N CYS A 122 12.30 0.18 14.56
CA CYS A 122 11.50 -0.77 13.82
C CYS A 122 10.33 -1.30 14.68
N ALA A 123 9.17 -1.45 14.07
CA ALA A 123 7.93 -1.98 14.66
C ALA A 123 7.26 -1.16 15.79
N GLY A 124 7.87 -0.11 16.31
CA GLY A 124 7.22 0.75 17.30
C GLY A 124 6.10 1.60 16.69
N GLY A 125 4.83 1.36 17.07
CA GLY A 125 3.68 2.10 16.55
C GLY A 125 3.30 1.76 15.11
N THR A 126 3.68 0.58 14.62
CA THR A 126 3.44 0.11 13.26
C THR A 126 2.36 -0.97 13.20
N GLY A 127 2.02 -1.43 11.99
CA GLY A 127 1.07 -2.53 11.79
C GLY A 127 1.47 -3.80 12.53
N SER A 128 2.76 -4.15 12.57
CA SER A 128 3.26 -5.32 13.33
C SER A 128 3.00 -5.20 14.83
N PHE A 129 3.09 -4.00 15.40
CA PHE A 129 2.74 -3.78 16.81
C PHE A 129 1.24 -3.99 17.06
N ILE A 130 0.39 -3.46 16.18
CA ILE A 130 -1.07 -3.65 16.25
C ILE A 130 -1.42 -5.14 16.17
N ASP A 131 -0.80 -5.89 15.27
CA ASP A 131 -0.99 -7.34 15.13
C ASP A 131 -0.56 -8.11 16.38
N GLN A 132 0.57 -7.74 16.99
CA GLN A 132 1.03 -8.34 18.24
C GLN A 132 0.03 -8.10 19.37
N MET A 133 -0.48 -6.88 19.50
CA MET A 133 -1.50 -6.56 20.50
C MET A 133 -2.80 -7.31 20.26
N ALA A 134 -3.26 -7.40 19.01
CA ALA A 134 -4.43 -8.20 18.65
C ALA A 134 -4.25 -9.67 19.04
N SER A 135 -3.10 -10.24 18.76
CA SER A 135 -2.77 -11.63 19.13
C SER A 135 -2.78 -11.84 20.65
N LEU A 136 -2.16 -10.93 21.41
CA LEU A 136 -2.16 -10.99 22.88
C LEU A 136 -3.56 -10.89 23.49
N LEU A 137 -4.42 -10.06 22.90
CA LEU A 137 -5.79 -9.85 23.34
C LEU A 137 -6.77 -10.89 22.74
N GLN A 138 -6.27 -11.82 21.92
CA GLN A 138 -7.08 -12.83 21.21
C GLN A 138 -8.23 -12.22 20.41
N THR A 139 -7.93 -11.11 19.70
CA THR A 139 -8.89 -10.36 18.88
C THR A 139 -8.30 -10.07 17.49
N ASP A 140 -9.05 -9.39 16.66
CA ASP A 140 -8.62 -8.92 15.35
C ASP A 140 -8.00 -7.51 15.43
N ALA A 141 -7.05 -7.19 14.56
CA ALA A 141 -6.41 -5.88 14.50
C ALA A 141 -7.41 -4.73 14.29
N GLY A 142 -8.52 -4.99 13.56
CA GLY A 142 -9.61 -4.04 13.35
C GLY A 142 -10.45 -3.75 14.58
N GLU A 143 -10.38 -4.59 15.62
CA GLU A 143 -11.16 -4.44 16.87
C GLU A 143 -10.37 -3.76 18.00
N ILE A 144 -9.05 -3.57 17.87
CA ILE A 144 -8.19 -2.99 18.92
C ILE A 144 -8.64 -1.60 19.35
N GLY A 145 -9.19 -0.80 18.46
CA GLY A 145 -9.69 0.55 18.78
C GLY A 145 -11.07 0.58 19.44
N ARG A 146 -11.77 -0.55 19.52
CA ARG A 146 -13.15 -0.64 20.02
C ARG A 146 -13.25 -1.06 21.48
N ALA A 147 -12.19 -1.56 22.06
CA ALA A 147 -12.19 -2.18 23.39
C ALA A 147 -12.11 -1.16 24.55
N SER A 148 -12.20 0.13 24.31
CA SER A 148 -11.94 1.18 25.31
C SER A 148 -13.17 1.96 25.79
N CYS A 149 -14.37 1.45 25.55
CA CYS A 149 -15.57 2.12 26.06
C CYS A 149 -16.31 1.26 27.07
#